data_9bb9e3a8e4a86cdf0c0557b34bec49c8
#
_entry.id   9bb9e3a8e4a86cdf0c0557b34bec49c8
#
_cell.length_a   1.000
_cell.length_b   1.000
_cell.length_c   1.000
_cell.angle_alpha   90.00
_cell.angle_beta   90.00
_cell.angle_gamma   90.00
#
_symmetry.space_group_name_H-M   'P 1'
#
loop_
_entity.id
_entity.type
_entity.pdbx_description
1 polymer ?
#
loop_
_entity_poly.entity_id
_entity_poly.type
_entity_poly.pdbx_seq_one_letter_code
_entity_poly.pdbx_strand_id
1 'polypeptide(L)'
;MTLRKTLKTQPLFIVFSFFKRKKPILPVPEWASFFNQDEYNTFTSHVETYFKKKKAEFVYNDGVVIVENEDQEKTNHGLVNIAQQCKQTPVKEWKELINRHFDSFGHIDRFNQDFNSQAHDYDYVKSHLGVRLYAQDYLSHISDDIIITRRITEDIIAMLVFDFPHSVSNVKPEQSILWDKSEDQLFQIGIANVKANYQSDISRERLGDFDIWFVTGEHFFTPNIVFELDNDPRLVGTYGSLIGIPHRHAVLIYPIENTEAVRVITGLIPVIYGMHQEGPGSIS
;
A
#
# COMPACT_ATOMS: atom_id res chain seq x y z
N MET A 1 71.16 -51.07 -14.19
CA MET A 1 69.95 -51.92 -14.25
C MET A 1 68.99 -51.36 -13.20
N THR A 2 68.13 -50.45 -13.59
CA THR A 2 67.36 -49.55 -12.66
C THR A 2 65.88 -49.93 -12.84
N LEU A 3 65.30 -50.57 -11.84
CA LEU A 3 63.88 -50.97 -11.78
C LEU A 3 63.01 -49.70 -11.43
N ARG A 4 62.19 -49.26 -12.40
CA ARG A 4 61.12 -48.28 -12.15
C ARG A 4 59.91 -49.03 -11.57
N LYS A 5 59.52 -48.68 -10.32
CA LYS A 5 58.25 -49.05 -9.73
C LYS A 5 57.16 -48.05 -10.19
N THR A 6 56.20 -48.55 -10.96
CA THR A 6 54.99 -47.83 -11.32
C THR A 6 53.99 -47.81 -10.14
N LEU A 7 53.72 -46.64 -9.56
CA LEU A 7 52.63 -46.44 -8.59
C LEU A 7 51.30 -46.32 -9.37
N LYS A 8 50.39 -47.26 -9.12
CA LYS A 8 48.99 -47.14 -9.54
C LYS A 8 48.25 -46.22 -8.61
N THR A 9 47.89 -45.01 -9.08
CA THR A 9 46.97 -44.10 -8.41
C THR A 9 45.54 -44.60 -8.56
N GLN A 10 44.90 -44.97 -7.47
CA GLN A 10 43.46 -45.25 -7.43
C GLN A 10 42.68 -43.92 -7.46
N PRO A 11 41.55 -43.83 -8.18
CA PRO A 11 40.72 -42.63 -8.17
C PRO A 11 39.98 -42.51 -6.84
N LEU A 12 40.17 -41.38 -6.17
CA LEU A 12 39.45 -41.00 -4.97
C LEU A 12 38.02 -40.62 -5.35
N PHE A 13 37.05 -41.50 -5.10
CA PHE A 13 35.63 -41.16 -5.21
C PHE A 13 35.24 -40.25 -4.06
N ILE A 14 35.14 -38.95 -4.34
CA ILE A 14 34.52 -37.99 -3.41
C ILE A 14 33.01 -38.16 -3.51
N VAL A 15 32.43 -38.85 -2.53
CA VAL A 15 30.97 -38.90 -2.35
C VAL A 15 30.51 -37.57 -1.82
N PHE A 16 29.97 -36.73 -2.69
CA PHE A 16 29.25 -35.53 -2.26
C PHE A 16 27.94 -35.95 -1.58
N SER A 17 27.94 -36.03 -0.27
CA SER A 17 26.74 -36.15 0.54
C SER A 17 25.94 -34.82 0.42
N PHE A 18 24.87 -34.84 -0.36
CA PHE A 18 23.87 -33.79 -0.40
C PHE A 18 23.09 -33.77 0.91
N PHE A 19 23.67 -33.21 1.96
CA PHE A 19 22.88 -32.78 3.11
C PHE A 19 22.01 -31.59 2.65
N LYS A 20 20.69 -31.81 2.53
CA LYS A 20 19.72 -30.72 2.47
C LYS A 20 19.89 -29.86 3.74
N ARG A 21 20.67 -28.80 3.68
CA ARG A 21 20.74 -27.81 4.76
C ARG A 21 19.31 -27.30 4.94
N LYS A 22 18.72 -27.56 6.12
CA LYS A 22 17.48 -26.88 6.53
C LYS A 22 17.77 -25.38 6.42
N LYS A 23 16.94 -24.65 5.66
CA LYS A 23 17.03 -23.19 5.62
C LYS A 23 16.96 -22.68 7.07
N PRO A 24 17.79 -21.71 7.46
CA PRO A 24 17.68 -21.10 8.79
C PRO A 24 16.25 -20.53 8.91
N ILE A 25 15.60 -20.82 10.03
CA ILE A 25 14.30 -20.25 10.36
C ILE A 25 14.57 -18.80 10.71
N LEU A 26 14.18 -17.89 9.84
CA LEU A 26 14.26 -16.45 10.11
C LEU A 26 13.15 -16.08 11.10
N PRO A 27 13.44 -15.31 12.16
CA PRO A 27 12.40 -14.83 13.07
C PRO A 27 11.40 -13.95 12.30
N VAL A 28 10.16 -13.90 12.79
CA VAL A 28 9.14 -13.00 12.24
C VAL A 28 9.60 -11.56 12.49
N PRO A 29 9.81 -10.74 11.45
CA PRO A 29 10.25 -9.35 11.62
C PRO A 29 9.09 -8.47 12.11
N GLU A 30 9.41 -7.27 12.60
CA GLU A 30 8.45 -6.35 13.17
C GLU A 30 7.31 -6.00 12.20
N TRP A 31 7.63 -5.72 10.94
CA TRP A 31 6.65 -5.40 9.90
C TRP A 31 5.64 -6.51 9.60
N ALA A 32 5.92 -7.76 10.02
CA ALA A 32 5.08 -8.93 9.83
C ALA A 32 4.62 -9.54 11.18
N SER A 33 4.68 -8.78 12.28
CA SER A 33 4.40 -9.25 13.65
C SER A 33 2.99 -9.82 13.83
N PHE A 34 2.05 -9.53 12.94
CA PHE A 34 0.71 -10.12 12.90
C PHE A 34 0.70 -11.59 12.45
N PHE A 35 1.78 -12.11 11.84
CA PHE A 35 1.93 -13.52 11.52
C PHE A 35 2.53 -14.28 12.71
N ASN A 36 2.11 -15.54 12.88
CA ASN A 36 2.93 -16.50 13.63
C ASN A 36 4.07 -17.04 12.75
N GLN A 37 4.99 -17.79 13.35
CA GLN A 37 6.20 -18.30 12.64
C GLN A 37 5.86 -19.19 11.43
N ASP A 38 4.84 -20.04 11.53
CA ASP A 38 4.45 -20.95 10.44
C ASP A 38 3.77 -20.20 9.30
N GLU A 39 2.95 -19.21 9.62
CA GLU A 39 2.33 -18.31 8.65
C GLU A 39 3.40 -17.51 7.91
N TYR A 40 4.36 -16.91 8.63
CA TYR A 40 5.45 -16.15 8.02
C TYR A 40 6.30 -17.01 7.07
N ASN A 41 6.65 -18.22 7.50
CA ASN A 41 7.39 -19.17 6.67
C ASN A 41 6.60 -19.57 5.42
N THR A 42 5.29 -19.77 5.54
CA THR A 42 4.40 -20.10 4.42
C THR A 42 4.32 -18.94 3.43
N PHE A 43 4.09 -17.72 3.93
CA PHE A 43 4.04 -16.49 3.13
C PHE A 43 5.34 -16.30 2.34
N THR A 44 6.48 -16.27 3.02
CA THR A 44 7.80 -16.06 2.37
C THR A 44 8.13 -17.18 1.38
N SER A 45 7.75 -18.42 1.67
CA SER A 45 7.92 -19.54 0.74
C SER A 45 7.11 -19.36 -0.55
N HIS A 46 5.89 -18.84 -0.49
CA HIS A 46 5.09 -18.55 -1.68
C HIS A 46 5.68 -17.39 -2.49
N VAL A 47 6.12 -16.32 -1.84
CA VAL A 47 6.80 -15.18 -2.49
C VAL A 47 8.08 -15.66 -3.20
N GLU A 48 8.95 -16.41 -2.51
CA GLU A 48 10.15 -16.99 -3.13
C GLU A 48 9.82 -17.89 -4.32
N THR A 49 8.78 -18.71 -4.20
CA THR A 49 8.37 -19.64 -5.26
C THR A 49 7.94 -18.87 -6.51
N TYR A 50 7.23 -17.74 -6.32
CA TYR A 50 6.82 -16.89 -7.42
C TYR A 50 8.02 -16.34 -8.20
N PHE A 51 8.98 -15.68 -7.53
CA PHE A 51 10.12 -15.07 -8.21
C PHE A 51 11.07 -16.13 -8.81
N LYS A 52 11.28 -17.26 -8.15
CA LYS A 52 12.05 -18.38 -8.71
C LYS A 52 11.42 -18.94 -9.99
N LYS A 53 10.09 -19.04 -10.05
CA LYS A 53 9.37 -19.47 -11.26
C LYS A 53 9.55 -18.47 -12.42
N LYS A 54 9.63 -17.18 -12.12
CA LYS A 54 9.90 -16.12 -13.11
C LYS A 54 11.38 -16.01 -13.48
N LYS A 55 12.27 -16.82 -12.86
CA LYS A 55 13.74 -16.77 -13.02
C LYS A 55 14.34 -15.39 -12.68
N ALA A 56 13.65 -14.62 -11.84
CA ALA A 56 14.12 -13.32 -11.39
C ALA A 56 15.12 -13.47 -10.24
N GLU A 57 16.17 -12.67 -10.26
CA GLU A 57 17.03 -12.50 -9.10
C GLU A 57 16.37 -11.54 -8.12
N PHE A 58 16.33 -11.91 -6.84
CA PHE A 58 15.66 -11.11 -5.82
C PHE A 58 16.32 -11.21 -4.45
N VAL A 59 16.18 -10.15 -3.67
CA VAL A 59 16.68 -10.02 -2.29
C VAL A 59 15.57 -9.49 -1.41
N TYR A 60 15.46 -10.02 -0.19
CA TYR A 60 14.59 -9.46 0.86
C TYR A 60 15.33 -8.38 1.65
N ASN A 61 14.66 -7.26 1.86
CA ASN A 61 15.14 -6.19 2.71
C ASN A 61 13.95 -5.56 3.46
N ASP A 62 13.83 -5.86 4.74
CA ASP A 62 12.87 -5.25 5.69
C ASP A 62 11.46 -4.99 5.11
N GLY A 63 10.74 -6.06 4.77
CA GLY A 63 9.38 -5.97 4.20
C GLY A 63 9.31 -5.57 2.74
N VAL A 64 10.44 -5.52 2.05
CA VAL A 64 10.51 -5.24 0.61
C VAL A 64 11.23 -6.39 -0.09
N VAL A 65 10.73 -6.79 -1.26
CA VAL A 65 11.48 -7.61 -2.23
C VAL A 65 12.06 -6.69 -3.29
N ILE A 66 13.36 -6.70 -3.39
CA ILE A 66 14.09 -6.01 -4.44
C ILE A 66 14.34 -7.02 -5.55
N VAL A 67 13.80 -6.77 -6.73
CA VAL A 67 13.93 -7.62 -7.92
C VAL A 67 14.81 -6.91 -8.94
N GLU A 68 15.81 -7.62 -9.47
CA GLU A 68 16.65 -7.13 -10.54
C GLU A 68 16.21 -7.78 -11.86
N ASN A 69 15.89 -6.95 -12.86
CA ASN A 69 15.53 -7.40 -14.19
C ASN A 69 16.78 -7.66 -15.06
N GLU A 70 16.58 -8.18 -16.28
CA GLU A 70 17.66 -8.50 -17.21
C GLU A 70 18.48 -7.26 -17.63
N ASP A 71 17.89 -6.05 -17.54
CA ASP A 71 18.52 -4.77 -17.86
C ASP A 71 19.26 -4.15 -16.64
N GLN A 72 19.37 -4.88 -15.51
CA GLN A 72 19.97 -4.45 -14.24
C GLN A 72 19.18 -3.33 -13.53
N GLU A 73 17.96 -3.07 -13.94
CA GLU A 73 17.06 -2.18 -13.20
C GLU A 73 16.49 -2.90 -11.98
N LYS A 74 16.46 -2.18 -10.85
CA LYS A 74 15.92 -2.70 -9.59
C LYS A 74 14.53 -2.15 -9.34
N THR A 75 13.58 -3.06 -9.15
CA THR A 75 12.22 -2.73 -8.72
C THR A 75 12.01 -3.17 -7.29
N ASN A 76 11.35 -2.31 -6.51
CA ASN A 76 11.05 -2.56 -5.10
C ASN A 76 9.57 -2.89 -4.93
N HIS A 77 9.28 -4.06 -4.36
CA HIS A 77 7.92 -4.51 -4.09
C HIS A 77 7.69 -4.62 -2.59
N GLY A 78 6.85 -3.74 -2.04
CA GLY A 78 6.45 -3.78 -0.63
C GLY A 78 5.60 -5.01 -0.32
N LEU A 79 5.95 -5.71 0.76
CA LEU A 79 5.28 -6.96 1.16
C LEU A 79 4.17 -6.76 2.19
N VAL A 80 4.16 -5.64 2.90
CA VAL A 80 3.25 -5.42 4.03
C VAL A 80 1.79 -5.58 3.62
N ASN A 81 1.37 -4.91 2.56
CA ASN A 81 -0.02 -4.94 2.10
C ASN A 81 -0.49 -6.35 1.70
N ILE A 82 0.33 -7.07 0.92
CA ILE A 82 -0.02 -8.43 0.50
C ILE A 82 0.03 -9.42 1.67
N ALA A 83 0.92 -9.21 2.63
CA ALA A 83 0.99 -10.01 3.84
C ALA A 83 -0.27 -9.81 4.73
N GLN A 84 -0.73 -8.58 4.91
CA GLN A 84 -1.97 -8.27 5.61
C GLN A 84 -3.20 -8.88 4.92
N GLN A 85 -3.28 -8.81 3.59
CA GLN A 85 -4.33 -9.48 2.83
C GLN A 85 -4.28 -11.01 3.02
N CYS A 86 -3.10 -11.61 2.99
CA CYS A 86 -2.93 -13.03 3.30
C CYS A 86 -3.44 -13.35 4.70
N LYS A 87 -3.14 -12.53 5.71
CA LYS A 87 -3.61 -12.77 7.08
C LYS A 87 -5.13 -12.80 7.20
N GLN A 88 -5.83 -12.01 6.39
CA GLN A 88 -7.30 -11.97 6.34
C GLN A 88 -7.93 -13.05 5.46
N THR A 89 -7.11 -13.84 4.76
CA THR A 89 -7.54 -14.85 3.79
C THR A 89 -7.14 -16.25 4.27
N PRO A 90 -7.93 -17.31 3.99
CA PRO A 90 -7.53 -18.69 4.31
C PRO A 90 -6.18 -19.06 3.69
N VAL A 91 -5.28 -19.71 4.46
CA VAL A 91 -3.89 -20.04 4.04
C VAL A 91 -3.83 -20.79 2.70
N LYS A 92 -4.81 -21.63 2.40
CA LYS A 92 -4.90 -22.37 1.12
C LYS A 92 -4.98 -21.47 -0.11
N GLU A 93 -5.41 -20.24 0.05
CA GLU A 93 -5.62 -19.25 -1.03
C GLU A 93 -4.42 -18.31 -1.20
N TRP A 94 -3.48 -18.29 -0.25
CA TRP A 94 -2.34 -17.37 -0.23
C TRP A 94 -1.48 -17.45 -1.48
N LYS A 95 -1.22 -18.66 -1.97
CA LYS A 95 -0.40 -18.86 -3.18
C LYS A 95 -1.01 -18.13 -4.39
N GLU A 96 -2.31 -18.23 -4.56
CA GLU A 96 -3.00 -17.61 -5.69
C GLU A 96 -3.09 -16.10 -5.51
N LEU A 97 -3.37 -15.65 -4.31
CA LEU A 97 -3.40 -14.24 -3.95
C LEU A 97 -2.04 -13.56 -4.22
N ILE A 98 -0.94 -14.17 -3.77
CA ILE A 98 0.42 -13.70 -3.98
C ILE A 98 0.77 -13.68 -5.48
N ASN A 99 0.42 -14.73 -6.22
CA ASN A 99 0.67 -14.77 -7.67
C ASN A 99 -0.08 -13.64 -8.38
N ARG A 100 -1.37 -13.44 -8.12
CA ARG A 100 -2.16 -12.35 -8.71
C ARG A 100 -1.57 -10.98 -8.38
N HIS A 101 -1.16 -10.78 -7.13
CA HIS A 101 -0.56 -9.53 -6.69
C HIS A 101 0.70 -9.18 -7.50
N PHE A 102 1.63 -10.12 -7.64
CA PHE A 102 2.86 -9.86 -8.39
C PHE A 102 2.67 -9.89 -9.92
N ASP A 103 1.76 -10.70 -10.44
CA ASP A 103 1.45 -10.70 -11.89
C ASP A 103 0.83 -9.35 -12.32
N SER A 104 0.12 -8.65 -11.44
CA SER A 104 -0.45 -7.33 -11.74
C SER A 104 0.63 -6.28 -12.05
N PHE A 105 1.80 -6.35 -11.45
CA PHE A 105 2.89 -5.37 -11.70
C PHE A 105 3.41 -5.41 -13.13
N GLY A 106 3.52 -6.58 -13.75
CA GLY A 106 3.97 -6.67 -15.16
C GLY A 106 3.00 -6.05 -16.18
N HIS A 107 1.73 -5.92 -15.84
CA HIS A 107 0.75 -5.17 -16.64
C HIS A 107 0.82 -3.68 -16.34
N ILE A 108 1.10 -3.31 -15.08
CA ILE A 108 1.24 -1.93 -14.62
C ILE A 108 2.39 -1.23 -15.34
N ASP A 109 3.55 -1.87 -15.49
CA ASP A 109 4.72 -1.26 -16.12
C ASP A 109 4.47 -0.88 -17.57
N ARG A 110 3.84 -1.75 -18.37
CA ARG A 110 3.48 -1.45 -19.76
C ARG A 110 2.45 -0.33 -19.84
N PHE A 111 1.42 -0.39 -19.01
CA PHE A 111 0.41 0.64 -18.95
C PHE A 111 1.01 2.00 -18.58
N ASN A 112 1.91 2.02 -17.59
CA ASN A 112 2.59 3.25 -17.16
C ASN A 112 3.48 3.82 -18.27
N GLN A 113 4.18 3.00 -19.04
CA GLN A 113 4.98 3.46 -20.19
C GLN A 113 4.09 4.08 -21.26
N ASP A 114 3.00 3.41 -21.65
CA ASP A 114 2.05 3.92 -22.63
C ASP A 114 1.38 5.21 -22.14
N PHE A 115 0.95 5.25 -20.88
CA PHE A 115 0.37 6.42 -20.25
C PHE A 115 1.35 7.61 -20.21
N ASN A 116 2.58 7.38 -19.76
CA ASN A 116 3.59 8.43 -19.66
C ASN A 116 3.92 9.06 -21.01
N SER A 117 3.83 8.32 -22.10
CA SER A 117 4.03 8.86 -23.46
C SER A 117 2.98 9.91 -23.84
N GLN A 118 1.78 9.84 -23.24
CA GLN A 118 0.63 10.72 -23.49
C GLN A 118 0.34 11.67 -22.31
N ALA A 119 1.14 11.59 -21.24
CA ALA A 119 0.91 12.37 -20.01
C ALA A 119 1.03 13.90 -20.19
N HIS A 120 1.50 14.38 -21.34
CA HIS A 120 1.53 15.79 -21.71
C HIS A 120 0.16 16.31 -22.19
N ASP A 121 -0.75 15.43 -22.63
CA ASP A 121 -2.10 15.78 -23.08
C ASP A 121 -3.07 15.81 -21.90
N TYR A 122 -3.52 17.02 -21.55
CA TYR A 122 -4.47 17.21 -20.45
C TYR A 122 -5.81 16.49 -20.69
N ASP A 123 -6.32 16.49 -21.92
CA ASP A 123 -7.60 15.84 -22.23
C ASP A 123 -7.53 14.33 -22.06
N TYR A 124 -6.36 13.76 -22.26
CA TYR A 124 -6.08 12.35 -22.00
C TYR A 124 -5.98 12.05 -20.51
N VAL A 125 -5.24 12.86 -19.74
CA VAL A 125 -4.94 12.55 -18.33
C VAL A 125 -6.03 12.95 -17.34
N LYS A 126 -6.87 13.94 -17.66
CA LYS A 126 -7.84 14.54 -16.72
C LYS A 126 -8.78 13.53 -16.08
N SER A 127 -9.18 12.49 -16.81
CA SER A 127 -10.07 11.43 -16.28
C SER A 127 -9.38 10.46 -15.33
N HIS A 128 -8.05 10.46 -15.30
CA HIS A 128 -7.23 9.64 -14.41
C HIS A 128 -6.74 10.41 -13.18
N LEU A 129 -6.98 11.73 -13.11
CA LEU A 129 -6.62 12.49 -11.93
C LEU A 129 -7.46 12.06 -10.73
N GLY A 130 -6.78 11.84 -9.60
CA GLY A 130 -7.38 11.57 -8.32
C GLY A 130 -6.66 12.36 -7.21
N VAL A 131 -7.27 12.41 -6.05
CA VAL A 131 -6.65 12.95 -4.83
C VAL A 131 -6.66 11.87 -3.78
N ARG A 132 -5.52 11.63 -3.13
CA ARG A 132 -5.40 10.64 -2.07
C ARG A 132 -4.83 11.27 -0.80
N LEU A 133 -5.36 10.87 0.35
CA LEU A 133 -4.87 11.33 1.65
C LEU A 133 -3.75 10.45 2.16
N TYR A 134 -2.77 11.08 2.80
CA TYR A 134 -1.62 10.45 3.44
C TYR A 134 -1.32 11.14 4.78
N ALA A 135 -0.64 10.44 5.67
CA ALA A 135 -0.03 11.05 6.83
C ALA A 135 1.08 12.04 6.40
N GLN A 136 1.27 13.10 7.15
CA GLN A 136 2.28 14.13 6.86
C GLN A 136 3.70 13.56 6.86
N ASP A 137 3.98 12.56 7.71
CA ASP A 137 5.29 11.91 7.81
C ASP A 137 5.67 11.11 6.55
N TYR A 138 4.69 10.78 5.70
CA TYR A 138 4.94 10.17 4.40
C TYR A 138 5.89 11.00 3.54
N LEU A 139 5.86 12.34 3.67
CA LEU A 139 6.78 13.25 2.98
C LEU A 139 8.24 13.09 3.40
N SER A 140 8.51 12.57 4.59
CA SER A 140 9.89 12.33 5.04
C SER A 140 10.65 11.29 4.19
N HIS A 141 9.92 10.51 3.40
CA HIS A 141 10.42 9.43 2.57
C HIS A 141 10.39 9.75 1.07
N ILE A 142 9.87 10.91 0.69
CA ILE A 142 9.67 11.32 -0.71
C ILE A 142 10.21 12.73 -0.91
N SER A 143 10.87 12.96 -2.05
CA SER A 143 11.33 14.28 -2.42
C SER A 143 10.17 15.15 -2.92
N ASP A 144 10.09 16.41 -2.47
CA ASP A 144 8.99 17.34 -2.80
C ASP A 144 8.93 17.69 -4.30
N ASP A 145 10.04 17.49 -5.04
CA ASP A 145 10.13 17.79 -6.47
C ASP A 145 9.42 16.75 -7.37
N ILE A 146 8.98 15.63 -6.79
CA ILE A 146 8.32 14.56 -7.54
C ILE A 146 6.84 14.37 -7.21
N ILE A 147 6.25 15.24 -6.39
CA ILE A 147 4.86 15.14 -5.92
C ILE A 147 4.19 16.51 -5.86
N ILE A 148 2.87 16.54 -6.00
CA ILE A 148 2.04 17.73 -5.79
C ILE A 148 1.14 17.46 -4.59
N THR A 149 1.31 18.25 -3.53
CA THR A 149 0.61 18.05 -2.27
C THR A 149 -0.10 19.30 -1.79
N ARG A 150 -1.13 19.10 -0.98
CA ARG A 150 -1.84 20.14 -0.25
C ARG A 150 -2.02 19.70 1.19
N ARG A 151 -1.64 20.55 2.12
CA ARG A 151 -1.86 20.30 3.54
C ARG A 151 -3.35 20.43 3.87
N ILE A 152 -3.92 19.44 4.52
CA ILE A 152 -5.31 19.41 4.99
C ILE A 152 -5.37 19.76 6.47
N THR A 153 -4.54 19.07 7.28
CA THR A 153 -4.36 19.35 8.71
C THR A 153 -2.87 19.38 9.04
N GLU A 154 -2.51 19.44 10.32
CA GLU A 154 -1.11 19.31 10.74
C GLU A 154 -0.54 17.92 10.39
N ASP A 155 -1.37 16.89 10.49
CA ASP A 155 -0.95 15.49 10.36
C ASP A 155 -1.33 14.84 9.02
N ILE A 156 -2.17 15.51 8.20
CA ILE A 156 -2.73 14.94 6.97
C ILE A 156 -2.46 15.85 5.77
N ILE A 157 -1.99 15.22 4.70
CA ILE A 157 -1.83 15.83 3.38
C ILE A 157 -2.75 15.18 2.35
N ALA A 158 -3.16 15.96 1.37
CA ALA A 158 -3.74 15.47 0.12
C ALA A 158 -2.67 15.48 -0.97
N MET A 159 -2.56 14.41 -1.71
CA MET A 159 -1.61 14.25 -2.81
C MET A 159 -2.36 14.06 -4.12
N LEU A 160 -1.95 14.79 -5.15
CA LEU A 160 -2.47 14.61 -6.50
C LEU A 160 -1.87 13.36 -7.12
N VAL A 161 -2.72 12.47 -7.61
CA VAL A 161 -2.31 11.17 -8.14
C VAL A 161 -2.99 10.88 -9.47
N PHE A 162 -2.41 9.98 -10.24
CA PHE A 162 -3.12 9.26 -11.28
C PHE A 162 -3.73 8.00 -10.68
N ASP A 163 -5.02 7.83 -10.89
CA ASP A 163 -5.78 6.65 -10.52
C ASP A 163 -5.89 5.71 -11.72
N PHE A 164 -5.23 4.58 -11.62
CA PHE A 164 -5.22 3.55 -12.65
C PHE A 164 -5.96 2.30 -12.19
N PRO A 165 -6.43 1.43 -13.09
CA PRO A 165 -7.23 0.26 -12.74
C PRO A 165 -6.62 -0.66 -11.68
N HIS A 166 -5.29 -0.66 -11.55
CA HIS A 166 -4.57 -1.58 -10.65
C HIS A 166 -3.49 -0.91 -9.81
N SER A 167 -3.32 0.41 -9.93
CA SER A 167 -2.27 1.14 -9.22
C SER A 167 -2.62 2.62 -9.09
N VAL A 168 -1.91 3.29 -8.20
CA VAL A 168 -1.92 4.75 -8.08
C VAL A 168 -0.50 5.23 -8.31
N SER A 169 -0.33 6.26 -9.13
CA SER A 169 0.96 6.89 -9.39
C SER A 169 0.89 8.38 -9.05
N ASN A 170 1.99 8.94 -8.56
CA ASN A 170 2.02 10.37 -8.23
C ASN A 170 2.06 11.22 -9.51
N VAL A 171 1.33 12.32 -9.51
CA VAL A 171 1.47 13.36 -10.52
C VAL A 171 2.71 14.18 -10.20
N LYS A 172 3.62 14.28 -11.17
CA LYS A 172 4.83 15.06 -10.99
C LYS A 172 4.60 16.53 -11.35
N PRO A 173 5.23 17.48 -10.65
CA PRO A 173 5.12 18.91 -10.96
C PRO A 173 5.44 19.24 -12.41
N GLU A 174 6.47 18.62 -12.98
CA GLU A 174 6.87 18.80 -14.38
C GLU A 174 5.79 18.39 -15.40
N GLN A 175 4.94 17.41 -15.06
CA GLN A 175 3.82 16.99 -15.90
C GLN A 175 2.70 18.04 -15.84
N SER A 176 2.37 18.54 -14.66
CA SER A 176 1.28 19.49 -14.44
C SER A 176 1.51 20.85 -15.12
N ILE A 177 2.77 21.28 -15.23
CA ILE A 177 3.16 22.53 -15.92
C ILE A 177 2.70 22.49 -17.40
N LEU A 178 2.68 21.34 -18.03
CA LEU A 178 2.31 21.17 -19.44
C LEU A 178 0.80 21.34 -19.70
N TRP A 179 -0.03 21.29 -18.66
CA TRP A 179 -1.48 21.25 -18.80
C TRP A 179 -2.17 22.63 -18.72
N ASP A 180 -1.42 23.68 -18.44
CA ASP A 180 -1.96 25.06 -18.28
C ASP A 180 -3.16 25.11 -17.29
N LYS A 181 -3.01 24.45 -16.15
CA LYS A 181 -3.98 24.37 -15.07
C LYS A 181 -3.35 24.76 -13.75
N SER A 182 -4.11 25.48 -12.93
CA SER A 182 -3.68 25.71 -11.55
C SER A 182 -3.79 24.44 -10.72
N GLU A 183 -2.98 24.33 -9.67
CA GLU A 183 -3.07 23.21 -8.72
C GLU A 183 -4.49 23.08 -8.15
N ASP A 184 -5.17 24.20 -7.83
CA ASP A 184 -6.55 24.18 -7.36
C ASP A 184 -7.49 23.50 -8.33
N GLN A 185 -7.37 23.80 -9.62
CA GLN A 185 -8.18 23.16 -10.66
C GLN A 185 -7.90 21.65 -10.73
N LEU A 186 -6.64 21.26 -10.65
CA LEU A 186 -6.25 19.85 -10.68
C LEU A 186 -6.78 19.08 -9.46
N PHE A 187 -6.66 19.66 -8.25
CA PHE A 187 -7.23 19.07 -7.05
C PHE A 187 -8.75 18.94 -7.12
N GLN A 188 -9.46 19.98 -7.58
CA GLN A 188 -10.91 19.91 -7.75
C GLN A 188 -11.34 18.81 -8.71
N ILE A 189 -10.64 18.65 -9.84
CA ILE A 189 -10.91 17.58 -10.80
C ILE A 189 -10.64 16.23 -10.20
N GLY A 190 -9.49 16.06 -9.51
CA GLY A 190 -9.16 14.81 -8.86
C GLY A 190 -10.17 14.38 -7.78
N ILE A 191 -10.66 15.33 -6.97
CA ILE A 191 -11.73 15.09 -5.99
C ILE A 191 -13.03 14.70 -6.69
N ALA A 192 -13.41 15.41 -7.76
CA ALA A 192 -14.63 15.14 -8.50
C ALA A 192 -14.60 13.75 -9.17
N ASN A 193 -13.46 13.37 -9.75
CA ASN A 193 -13.29 12.04 -10.35
C ASN A 193 -13.41 10.93 -9.30
N VAL A 194 -12.74 11.08 -8.15
CA VAL A 194 -12.83 10.10 -7.06
C VAL A 194 -14.27 9.95 -6.60
N LYS A 195 -14.99 11.06 -6.39
CA LYS A 195 -16.41 11.05 -6.04
C LYS A 195 -17.28 10.32 -7.07
N ALA A 196 -17.00 10.51 -8.35
CA ALA A 196 -17.79 9.90 -9.43
C ALA A 196 -17.52 8.39 -9.57
N ASN A 197 -16.28 7.96 -9.32
CA ASN A 197 -15.83 6.60 -9.60
C ASN A 197 -15.91 5.66 -8.38
N TYR A 198 -15.92 6.21 -7.16
CA TYR A 198 -15.83 5.43 -5.93
C TYR A 198 -16.96 5.77 -4.97
N GLN A 199 -17.59 4.74 -4.44
CA GLN A 199 -18.62 4.86 -3.43
C GLN A 199 -18.14 4.24 -2.13
N SER A 200 -18.48 4.89 -1.02
CA SER A 200 -18.25 4.38 0.32
C SER A 200 -19.57 4.10 1.01
N ASP A 201 -19.62 3.04 1.81
CA ASP A 201 -20.73 2.74 2.67
C ASP A 201 -20.68 3.59 3.94
N ILE A 202 -21.81 4.20 4.29
CA ILE A 202 -21.92 5.04 5.49
C ILE A 202 -22.95 4.40 6.41
N SER A 203 -22.49 3.87 7.54
CA SER A 203 -23.34 3.29 8.58
C SER A 203 -23.28 4.07 9.89
N ARG A 204 -24.33 3.98 10.68
CA ARG A 204 -24.31 4.50 12.06
C ARG A 204 -24.04 3.36 13.01
N GLU A 205 -22.96 3.48 13.75
CA GLU A 205 -22.48 2.44 14.64
C GLU A 205 -22.51 2.91 16.10
N ARG A 206 -22.86 2.01 17.02
CA ARG A 206 -22.80 2.25 18.46
C ARG A 206 -21.42 1.86 18.99
N LEU A 207 -20.69 2.86 19.51
CA LEU A 207 -19.41 2.65 20.12
C LEU A 207 -19.47 3.01 21.62
N GLY A 208 -19.60 2.01 22.47
CA GLY A 208 -19.80 2.23 23.91
C GLY A 208 -21.07 3.04 24.16
N ASP A 209 -20.90 4.27 24.66
CA ASP A 209 -22.01 5.14 25.07
C ASP A 209 -22.46 6.14 23.99
N PHE A 210 -21.75 6.23 22.87
CA PHE A 210 -22.03 7.20 21.82
C PHE A 210 -22.17 6.55 20.45
N ASP A 211 -22.87 7.23 19.56
CA ASP A 211 -23.01 6.80 18.17
C ASP A 211 -22.02 7.57 17.29
N ILE A 212 -21.45 6.88 16.32
CA ILE A 212 -20.59 7.46 15.29
C ILE A 212 -21.09 7.10 13.89
N TRP A 213 -20.68 7.85 12.92
CA TRP A 213 -20.77 7.45 11.52
C TRP A 213 -19.50 6.73 11.13
N PHE A 214 -19.65 5.54 10.62
CA PHE A 214 -18.55 4.71 10.13
C PHE A 214 -18.63 4.65 8.62
N VAL A 215 -17.56 5.12 7.96
CA VAL A 215 -17.45 5.15 6.51
C VAL A 215 -16.43 4.10 6.10
N THR A 216 -16.83 3.19 5.22
CA THR A 216 -15.98 2.11 4.72
C THR A 216 -16.02 2.02 3.20
N GLY A 217 -14.93 1.52 2.61
CA GLY A 217 -14.86 1.28 1.17
C GLY A 217 -13.77 0.27 0.82
N GLU A 218 -13.99 -0.47 -0.26
CA GLU A 218 -13.00 -1.45 -0.78
C GLU A 218 -11.87 -0.78 -1.57
N HIS A 219 -11.89 0.56 -1.68
CA HIS A 219 -10.93 1.35 -2.44
C HIS A 219 -10.06 2.24 -1.55
N PHE A 220 -8.97 2.77 -2.10
CA PHE A 220 -7.96 3.57 -1.36
C PHE A 220 -8.40 5.01 -1.10
N PHE A 221 -9.54 5.42 -1.61
CA PHE A 221 -10.03 6.80 -1.60
C PHE A 221 -11.15 7.04 -0.59
N THR A 222 -11.47 6.07 0.26
CA THR A 222 -12.49 6.23 1.31
C THR A 222 -12.29 7.49 2.16
N PRO A 223 -11.04 7.89 2.54
CA PRO A 223 -10.82 9.12 3.28
C PRO A 223 -11.26 10.41 2.57
N ASN A 224 -11.49 10.37 1.26
CA ASN A 224 -11.94 11.55 0.50
C ASN A 224 -13.33 12.03 0.91
N ILE A 225 -14.07 11.26 1.72
CA ILE A 225 -15.33 11.73 2.33
C ILE A 225 -15.15 13.05 3.07
N VAL A 226 -13.93 13.37 3.54
CA VAL A 226 -13.64 14.65 4.21
C VAL A 226 -13.84 15.87 3.31
N PHE A 227 -13.75 15.70 1.99
CA PHE A 227 -14.02 16.76 1.01
C PHE A 227 -15.52 16.91 0.68
N GLU A 228 -16.36 16.03 1.25
CA GLU A 228 -17.77 15.94 0.92
C GLU A 228 -18.68 16.10 2.14
N LEU A 229 -18.14 16.37 3.31
CA LEU A 229 -18.92 16.43 4.55
C LEU A 229 -20.12 17.38 4.45
N ASP A 230 -19.94 18.54 3.81
CA ASP A 230 -21.01 19.53 3.63
C ASP A 230 -22.18 19.02 2.74
N ASN A 231 -21.96 17.91 2.01
CA ASN A 231 -23.00 17.30 1.19
C ASN A 231 -23.94 16.38 1.99
N ASP A 232 -23.55 15.99 3.21
CA ASP A 232 -24.35 15.14 4.08
C ASP A 232 -24.48 15.75 5.48
N PRO A 233 -25.61 16.45 5.76
CA PRO A 233 -25.85 17.09 7.05
C PRO A 233 -25.78 16.16 8.26
N ARG A 234 -25.87 14.85 8.06
CA ARG A 234 -25.76 13.87 9.15
C ARG A 234 -24.32 13.78 9.70
N LEU A 235 -23.35 14.13 8.88
CA LEU A 235 -21.92 14.02 9.19
C LEU A 235 -21.35 15.27 9.84
N VAL A 236 -22.10 16.39 9.84
CA VAL A 236 -21.63 17.68 10.37
C VAL A 236 -22.58 18.15 11.47
N GLY A 237 -22.05 18.33 12.68
CA GLY A 237 -22.77 18.90 13.79
C GLY A 237 -22.69 20.42 13.84
N THR A 238 -23.44 21.03 14.77
CA THR A 238 -23.47 22.49 14.98
C THR A 238 -22.09 23.12 15.16
N TYR A 239 -21.15 22.37 15.73
CA TYR A 239 -19.76 22.80 15.99
C TYR A 239 -18.72 22.08 15.13
N GLY A 240 -19.14 21.49 13.99
CA GLY A 240 -18.28 20.73 13.08
C GLY A 240 -18.29 19.24 13.41
N SER A 241 -17.20 18.54 13.06
CA SER A 241 -17.10 17.10 13.22
C SER A 241 -15.73 16.68 13.74
N LEU A 242 -15.70 15.65 14.59
CA LEU A 242 -14.48 14.90 14.87
C LEU A 242 -14.32 13.84 13.79
N ILE A 243 -13.12 13.76 13.20
CA ILE A 243 -12.83 12.83 12.14
C ILE A 243 -11.60 12.03 12.51
N GLY A 244 -11.73 10.71 12.48
CA GLY A 244 -10.62 9.78 12.64
C GLY A 244 -10.40 9.01 11.34
N ILE A 245 -9.16 8.97 10.84
CA ILE A 245 -8.79 8.28 9.60
C ILE A 245 -7.72 7.24 9.91
N PRO A 246 -8.08 6.07 10.45
CA PRO A 246 -7.10 5.07 10.87
C PRO A 246 -6.32 4.48 9.69
N HIS A 247 -6.98 4.28 8.56
CA HIS A 247 -6.39 3.74 7.34
C HIS A 247 -7.23 4.08 6.11
N ARG A 248 -6.69 3.78 4.93
CA ARG A 248 -7.26 4.16 3.63
C ARG A 248 -8.64 3.56 3.29
N HIS A 249 -9.19 2.66 4.10
CA HIS A 249 -10.48 2.00 3.87
C HIS A 249 -11.54 2.35 4.91
N ALA A 250 -11.22 3.20 5.88
CA ALA A 250 -12.15 3.54 6.95
C ALA A 250 -11.99 4.98 7.44
N VAL A 251 -13.12 5.60 7.75
CA VAL A 251 -13.20 6.90 8.43
C VAL A 251 -14.28 6.83 9.51
N LEU A 252 -13.97 7.37 10.69
CA LEU A 252 -14.91 7.52 11.79
C LEU A 252 -15.28 9.00 11.90
N ILE A 253 -16.56 9.31 11.95
CA ILE A 253 -17.06 10.69 12.01
C ILE A 253 -18.03 10.82 13.16
N TYR A 254 -17.79 11.82 14.02
CA TYR A 254 -18.71 12.20 15.10
C TYR A 254 -19.11 13.66 14.94
N PRO A 255 -20.37 13.96 14.60
CA PRO A 255 -20.89 15.33 14.54
C PRO A 255 -20.90 15.98 15.94
N ILE A 256 -20.29 17.16 16.08
CA ILE A 256 -20.16 17.87 17.35
C ILE A 256 -21.38 18.73 17.58
N GLU A 257 -22.23 18.36 18.55
CA GLU A 257 -23.40 19.13 18.93
C GLU A 257 -23.25 19.86 20.26
N ASN A 258 -22.31 19.43 21.10
CA ASN A 258 -22.08 19.97 22.45
C ASN A 258 -20.74 19.54 23.00
N THR A 259 -20.49 19.78 24.30
CA THR A 259 -19.23 19.47 24.98
C THR A 259 -18.99 17.97 25.24
N GLU A 260 -19.97 17.10 24.99
CA GLU A 260 -19.81 15.63 25.05
C GLU A 260 -18.71 15.14 24.09
N ALA A 261 -18.38 15.92 23.06
CA ALA A 261 -17.30 15.63 22.15
C ALA A 261 -15.97 15.32 22.84
N VAL A 262 -15.68 15.95 23.99
CA VAL A 262 -14.45 15.69 24.78
C VAL A 262 -14.40 14.24 25.26
N ARG A 263 -15.54 13.70 25.71
CA ARG A 263 -15.65 12.30 26.14
C ARG A 263 -15.51 11.35 24.94
N VAL A 264 -16.11 11.74 23.82
CA VAL A 264 -16.05 10.96 22.57
C VAL A 264 -14.61 10.85 22.07
N ILE A 265 -13.83 11.93 22.08
CA ILE A 265 -12.40 11.92 21.71
C ILE A 265 -11.66 10.85 22.52
N THR A 266 -11.84 10.84 23.85
CA THR A 266 -11.17 9.88 24.72
C THR A 266 -11.54 8.41 24.38
N GLY A 267 -12.80 8.18 23.97
CA GLY A 267 -13.28 6.86 23.55
C GLY A 267 -12.81 6.45 22.16
N LEU A 268 -12.64 7.41 21.24
CA LEU A 268 -12.24 7.14 19.85
C LEU A 268 -10.74 6.87 19.70
N ILE A 269 -9.88 7.52 20.48
CA ILE A 269 -8.43 7.37 20.35
C ILE A 269 -7.98 5.90 20.36
N PRO A 270 -8.35 5.06 21.35
CA PRO A 270 -7.90 3.67 21.38
C PRO A 270 -8.47 2.84 20.20
N VAL A 271 -9.67 3.16 19.73
CA VAL A 271 -10.30 2.49 18.58
C VAL A 271 -9.54 2.83 17.30
N ILE A 272 -9.30 4.11 17.06
CA ILE A 272 -8.54 4.58 15.89
C ILE A 272 -7.14 3.98 15.91
N TYR A 273 -6.48 3.97 17.06
CA TYR A 273 -5.14 3.38 17.22
C TYR A 273 -5.14 1.87 16.89
N GLY A 274 -6.12 1.11 17.41
CA GLY A 274 -6.26 -0.31 17.09
C GLY A 274 -6.46 -0.56 15.59
N MET A 275 -7.38 0.18 14.97
CA MET A 275 -7.63 0.10 13.53
C MET A 275 -6.42 0.51 12.70
N HIS A 276 -5.65 1.51 13.15
CA HIS A 276 -4.42 1.94 12.51
C HIS A 276 -3.36 0.85 12.50
N GLN A 277 -3.21 0.11 13.61
CA GLN A 277 -2.23 -0.98 13.72
C GLN A 277 -2.60 -2.21 12.87
N GLU A 278 -3.88 -2.48 12.71
CA GLU A 278 -4.40 -3.68 12.04
C GLU A 278 -4.76 -3.43 10.58
N GLY A 279 -5.03 -2.19 10.21
CA GLY A 279 -5.56 -1.83 8.89
C GLY A 279 -4.49 -1.67 7.81
N PRO A 280 -4.80 -2.01 6.56
CA PRO A 280 -3.88 -1.85 5.45
C PRO A 280 -3.75 -0.38 5.03
N GLY A 281 -2.51 0.12 4.95
CA GLY A 281 -2.23 1.50 4.51
C GLY A 281 -2.71 2.52 5.53
N SER A 282 -2.19 2.40 6.73
CA SER A 282 -2.41 3.33 7.85
C SER A 282 -2.15 4.77 7.43
N ILE A 283 -2.96 5.72 7.93
CA ILE A 283 -2.82 7.14 7.59
C ILE A 283 -2.36 7.93 8.82
N SER A 284 -2.88 7.65 10.00
CA SER A 284 -2.37 8.22 11.27
C SER A 284 -3.21 7.74 12.46
#